data_d4138fd3ad15874029329b9000c013e5
#
_entry.id   d4138fd3ad15874029329b9000c013e5
#
_cell.length_a   1.000
_cell.length_b   1.000
_cell.length_c   1.000
_cell.angle_alpha   90.00
_cell.angle_beta   90.00
_cell.angle_gamma   90.00
#
_symmetry.space_group_name_H-M   'P 1'
#
loop_
_entity.id
_entity.type
_entity.pdbx_description
1 polymer ?
#
loop_
_entity_poly.entity_id
_entity_poly.type
_entity_poly.pdbx_seq_one_letter_code
_entity_poly.pdbx_strand_id
1 'polypeptide(L)'
;MRVLFVKPENYKAVCNWYDRLKEVKNHPKTTVICKSPEEFRAQFDKDKFGVRYTTFYFDEEFGMINTVKCFKEFVSLYGDEDARYISATMKMRAINIDRLLWAGDFNVFKGFCIDPDCIDDIIKSAKRPLSCRSLL
;
A
#
# COMPACT_ATOMS: atom_id res chain seq x y z
N MET A 1 -11.02 5.63 -1.41
CA MET A 1 -10.30 4.45 -1.97
C MET A 1 -9.40 3.85 -0.90
N ARG A 2 -9.42 2.54 -0.75
CA ARG A 2 -8.50 1.79 0.08
C ARG A 2 -7.67 0.86 -0.79
N VAL A 3 -6.37 0.81 -0.52
CA VAL A 3 -5.47 -0.12 -1.21
C VAL A 3 -4.80 -1.00 -0.15
N LEU A 4 -4.98 -2.31 -0.28
CA LEU A 4 -4.37 -3.29 0.61
C LEU A 4 -3.23 -4.00 -0.12
N PHE A 5 -2.04 -3.91 0.46
CA PHE A 5 -0.91 -4.73 0.02
C PHE A 5 -0.79 -5.95 0.93
N VAL A 6 -0.96 -7.12 0.35
CA VAL A 6 -0.92 -8.38 1.08
C VAL A 6 0.13 -9.30 0.47
N LYS A 7 0.74 -10.16 1.29
CA LYS A 7 1.65 -11.16 0.73
C LYS A 7 0.86 -12.15 -0.16
N PRO A 8 1.50 -12.73 -1.19
CA PRO A 8 0.80 -13.60 -2.15
C PRO A 8 0.02 -14.74 -1.51
N GLU A 9 0.52 -15.31 -0.43
CA GLU A 9 -0.11 -16.41 0.29
C GLU A 9 -1.46 -16.03 0.90
N ASN A 10 -1.66 -14.76 1.23
CA ASN A 10 -2.90 -14.25 1.82
C ASN A 10 -3.88 -13.68 0.80
N TYR A 11 -3.46 -13.52 -0.44
CA TYR A 11 -4.24 -12.79 -1.45
C TYR A 11 -5.62 -13.38 -1.67
N LYS A 12 -5.69 -14.69 -1.88
CA LYS A 12 -6.98 -15.37 -2.16
C LYS A 12 -7.94 -15.25 -0.98
N ALA A 13 -7.45 -15.45 0.23
CA ALA A 13 -8.28 -15.37 1.43
C ALA A 13 -8.84 -13.96 1.65
N VAL A 14 -8.01 -12.94 1.42
CA VAL A 14 -8.42 -11.54 1.57
C VAL A 14 -9.42 -11.14 0.49
N CYS A 15 -9.23 -11.57 -0.75
CA CYS A 15 -10.20 -11.33 -1.82
C CYS A 15 -11.55 -11.97 -1.53
N ASN A 16 -11.56 -13.21 -1.06
CA ASN A 16 -12.79 -13.90 -0.69
C ASN A 16 -13.50 -13.20 0.48
N TRP A 17 -12.74 -12.77 1.48
CA TRP A 17 -13.27 -12.00 2.59
C TRP A 17 -13.94 -10.70 2.12
N TYR A 18 -13.28 -9.96 1.23
CA TYR A 18 -13.79 -8.70 0.71
C TYR A 18 -15.07 -8.91 -0.12
N ASP A 19 -15.13 -9.95 -0.93
CA ASP A 19 -16.31 -10.27 -1.72
C ASP A 19 -17.52 -10.57 -0.83
N ARG A 20 -17.32 -11.34 0.24
CA ARG A 20 -18.39 -11.60 1.23
C ARG A 20 -18.82 -10.33 1.94
N LEU A 21 -17.87 -9.46 2.29
CA LEU A 21 -18.16 -8.21 2.97
C LEU A 21 -19.01 -7.28 2.12
N LYS A 22 -18.76 -7.22 0.81
CA LYS A 22 -19.57 -6.43 -0.12
C LYS A 22 -21.01 -6.90 -0.18
N GLU A 23 -21.23 -8.21 -0.16
CA GLU A 23 -22.58 -8.79 -0.18
C GLU A 23 -23.38 -8.47 1.08
N VAL A 24 -22.71 -8.46 2.23
CA VAL A 24 -23.39 -8.32 3.53
C VAL A 24 -23.59 -6.88 3.95
N LYS A 25 -22.63 -5.99 3.66
CA LYS A 25 -22.60 -4.65 4.25
C LYS A 25 -22.74 -3.50 3.27
N ASN A 26 -22.97 -3.71 2.02
CA ASN A 26 -23.08 -2.63 1.01
C ASN A 26 -22.00 -1.55 1.24
N HIS A 27 -20.73 -1.92 1.16
CA HIS A 27 -19.60 -1.09 1.57
C HIS A 27 -19.43 0.13 0.68
N PRO A 28 -19.47 1.36 1.24
CA PRO A 28 -19.39 2.57 0.42
C PRO A 28 -17.99 2.89 -0.11
N LYS A 29 -16.93 2.24 0.43
CA LYS A 29 -15.56 2.54 0.03
C LYS A 29 -15.00 1.43 -0.86
N THR A 30 -14.60 1.82 -2.07
CA THR A 30 -13.92 0.90 -2.97
C THR A 30 -12.59 0.46 -2.40
N THR A 31 -12.34 -0.84 -2.43
CA THR A 31 -11.11 -1.45 -1.94
C THR A 31 -10.43 -2.21 -3.06
N VAL A 32 -9.14 -1.99 -3.22
CA VAL A 32 -8.29 -2.72 -4.18
C VAL A 32 -7.27 -3.53 -3.39
N ILE A 33 -7.14 -4.80 -3.72
CA ILE A 33 -6.24 -5.72 -3.04
C ILE A 33 -5.11 -6.08 -4.00
N CYS A 34 -3.88 -5.82 -3.59
CA CYS A 34 -2.68 -6.06 -4.40
C CYS A 34 -1.73 -7.01 -3.68
N LYS A 35 -1.19 -7.98 -4.40
CA LYS A 35 -0.18 -8.89 -3.86
C LYS A 35 1.25 -8.45 -4.16
N SER A 36 1.41 -7.35 -4.89
CA SER A 36 2.74 -6.79 -5.20
C SER A 36 2.61 -5.29 -5.53
N PRO A 37 3.71 -4.53 -5.42
CA PRO A 37 3.74 -3.14 -5.88
C PRO A 37 3.44 -3.01 -7.37
N GLU A 38 3.85 -3.99 -8.16
CA GLU A 38 3.65 -4.03 -9.61
C GLU A 38 2.17 -4.14 -9.98
N GLU A 39 1.37 -4.86 -9.20
CA GLU A 39 -0.07 -4.94 -9.43
C GLU A 39 -0.74 -3.57 -9.24
N PHE A 40 -0.31 -2.82 -8.23
CA PHE A 40 -0.81 -1.46 -8.04
C PHE A 40 -0.43 -0.57 -9.22
N ARG A 41 0.83 -0.64 -9.67
CA ARG A 41 1.29 0.12 -10.82
C ARG A 41 0.49 -0.20 -12.08
N ALA A 42 0.18 -1.46 -12.32
CA ALA A 42 -0.54 -1.91 -13.51
C ALA A 42 -1.96 -1.33 -13.61
N GLN A 43 -2.60 -1.04 -12.47
CA GLN A 43 -3.96 -0.49 -12.45
C GLN A 43 -4.03 0.96 -12.02
N PHE A 44 -2.88 1.62 -11.86
CA PHE A 44 -2.82 2.98 -11.37
C PHE A 44 -3.53 3.95 -12.32
N ASP A 45 -4.40 4.77 -11.77
CA ASP A 45 -5.07 5.87 -12.44
C ASP A 45 -5.08 7.03 -11.44
N LYS A 46 -4.47 8.14 -11.81
CA LYS A 46 -4.29 9.29 -10.93
C LYS A 46 -5.61 9.88 -10.43
N ASP A 47 -6.65 9.82 -11.25
CA ASP A 47 -7.98 10.33 -10.86
C ASP A 47 -8.66 9.38 -9.88
N LYS A 48 -8.51 8.08 -10.08
CA LYS A 48 -9.10 7.05 -9.23
C LYS A 48 -8.35 6.90 -7.90
N PHE A 49 -7.02 6.97 -7.95
CA PHE A 49 -6.15 6.76 -6.78
C PHE A 49 -5.55 8.08 -6.28
N GLY A 50 -6.33 9.17 -6.32
CA GLY A 50 -5.85 10.45 -5.81
C GLY A 50 -5.29 10.34 -4.40
N VAL A 51 -4.09 10.88 -4.18
CA VAL A 51 -3.34 10.70 -2.95
C VAL A 51 -4.10 11.16 -1.70
N ARG A 52 -4.91 12.21 -1.83
CA ARG A 52 -5.67 12.76 -0.69
C ARG A 52 -6.92 11.96 -0.34
N TYR A 53 -7.31 11.02 -1.21
CA TYR A 53 -8.54 10.24 -1.06
C TYR A 53 -8.27 8.74 -0.96
N THR A 54 -6.99 8.35 -0.89
CA THR A 54 -6.57 6.96 -0.85
C THR A 54 -5.86 6.66 0.47
N THR A 55 -6.26 5.58 1.13
CA THR A 55 -5.57 5.07 2.31
C THR A 55 -4.89 3.76 1.96
N PHE A 56 -3.61 3.67 2.27
CA PHE A 56 -2.81 2.47 2.01
C PHE A 56 -2.69 1.63 3.27
N TYR A 57 -2.91 0.34 3.12
CA TYR A 57 -2.79 -0.65 4.19
C TYR A 57 -1.77 -1.70 3.78
N PHE A 58 -0.95 -2.12 4.72
CA PHE A 58 0.08 -3.12 4.50
C PHE A 58 -0.12 -4.27 5.46
N ASP A 59 -0.15 -5.50 4.94
CA ASP A 59 -0.08 -6.71 5.75
C ASP A 59 1.20 -6.66 6.60
N GLU A 60 1.10 -6.94 7.89
CA GLU A 60 2.26 -6.96 8.78
C GLU A 60 3.37 -7.89 8.26
N GLU A 61 2.99 -8.95 7.55
CA GLU A 61 3.93 -9.91 6.98
C GLU A 61 4.44 -9.54 5.58
N PHE A 62 3.99 -8.40 5.05
CA PHE A 62 4.44 -7.92 3.73
C PHE A 62 5.95 -7.62 3.72
N GLY A 63 6.48 -7.17 4.83
CA GLY A 63 7.89 -6.97 5.06
C GLY A 63 8.42 -5.61 4.61
N MET A 64 9.55 -5.23 5.19
CA MET A 64 10.18 -3.93 4.92
C MET A 64 10.64 -3.79 3.46
N ILE A 65 11.19 -4.85 2.88
CA ILE A 65 11.67 -4.82 1.49
C ILE A 65 10.53 -4.49 0.53
N ASN A 66 9.38 -5.15 0.69
CA ASN A 66 8.21 -4.91 -0.16
C ASN A 66 7.61 -3.54 0.10
N THR A 67 7.60 -3.07 1.33
CA THR A 67 7.14 -1.71 1.68
C THR A 67 8.00 -0.65 0.99
N VAL A 68 9.32 -0.83 0.99
CA VAL A 68 10.25 0.08 0.28
C VAL A 68 9.98 0.05 -1.23
N LYS A 69 9.72 -1.11 -1.80
CA LYS A 69 9.35 -1.22 -3.22
C LYS A 69 8.06 -0.47 -3.53
N CYS A 70 7.05 -0.53 -2.66
CA CYS A 70 5.83 0.26 -2.80
C CYS A 70 6.13 1.76 -2.80
N PHE A 71 7.00 2.23 -1.92
CA PHE A 71 7.37 3.64 -1.91
C PHE A 71 8.09 4.09 -3.16
N LYS A 72 8.95 3.25 -3.74
CA LYS A 72 9.56 3.53 -5.03
C LYS A 72 8.49 3.69 -6.13
N GLU A 73 7.47 2.86 -6.12
CA GLU A 73 6.33 3.01 -7.03
C GLU A 73 5.57 4.30 -6.76
N PHE A 74 5.33 4.64 -5.50
CA PHE A 74 4.64 5.90 -5.15
C PHE A 74 5.42 7.12 -5.64
N VAL A 75 6.73 7.14 -5.48
CA VAL A 75 7.59 8.22 -6.01
C VAL A 75 7.44 8.31 -7.53
N SER A 76 7.48 7.18 -8.21
CA SER A 76 7.36 7.14 -9.67
C SER A 76 5.98 7.59 -10.17
N LEU A 77 4.92 7.17 -9.49
CA LEU A 77 3.54 7.40 -9.95
C LEU A 77 2.97 8.74 -9.50
N TYR A 78 3.25 9.15 -8.28
CA TYR A 78 2.69 10.37 -7.69
C TYR A 78 3.66 11.56 -7.69
N GLY A 79 4.97 11.30 -7.69
CA GLY A 79 5.99 12.32 -7.53
C GLY A 79 6.49 12.44 -6.09
N ASP A 80 7.57 13.19 -5.92
CA ASP A 80 8.30 13.29 -4.64
C ASP A 80 7.43 13.89 -3.52
N GLU A 81 6.72 14.96 -3.82
CA GLU A 81 5.92 15.68 -2.83
C GLU A 81 4.77 14.81 -2.31
N ASP A 82 4.05 14.16 -3.21
CA ASP A 82 2.94 13.28 -2.84
C ASP A 82 3.45 12.04 -2.12
N ALA A 83 4.60 11.50 -2.48
CA ALA A 83 5.20 10.38 -1.75
C ALA A 83 5.55 10.78 -0.32
N ARG A 84 6.09 11.97 -0.11
CA ARG A 84 6.34 12.51 1.23
C ARG A 84 5.05 12.71 2.00
N TYR A 85 4.01 13.19 1.34
CA TYR A 85 2.69 13.34 1.95
C TYR A 85 2.12 11.99 2.41
N ILE A 86 2.24 10.96 1.58
CA ILE A 86 1.79 9.60 1.94
C ILE A 86 2.51 9.12 3.21
N SER A 87 3.81 9.37 3.32
CA SER A 87 4.56 8.93 4.51
C SER A 87 4.26 9.75 5.76
N ALA A 88 4.03 11.04 5.62
CA ALA A 88 3.95 11.97 6.74
C ALA A 88 2.53 12.18 7.28
N THR A 89 1.54 12.20 6.40
CA THR A 89 0.17 12.59 6.76
C THR A 89 -0.89 11.56 6.42
N MET A 90 -0.76 10.85 5.30
CA MET A 90 -1.60 9.70 5.04
C MET A 90 -1.11 8.57 5.90
N LYS A 91 -1.92 8.18 6.83
CA LYS A 91 -1.57 7.10 7.76
C LYS A 91 -1.47 5.79 6.98
N MET A 92 -0.26 5.37 6.73
CA MET A 92 -0.02 4.00 6.34
C MET A 92 -0.35 3.12 7.52
N ARG A 93 -1.03 2.03 7.25
CA ARG A 93 -1.55 1.18 8.31
C ARG A 93 -1.09 -0.25 8.12
N ALA A 94 -0.43 -0.80 9.13
CA ALA A 94 -0.15 -2.22 9.18
C ALA A 94 -1.41 -2.96 9.65
N ILE A 95 -1.78 -4.01 8.93
CA ILE A 95 -2.92 -4.85 9.28
C ILE A 95 -2.44 -6.27 9.58
N ASN A 96 -3.04 -6.87 10.58
CA ASN A 96 -2.89 -8.30 10.81
C ASN A 96 -4.00 -9.01 10.04
N ILE A 97 -3.63 -9.76 9.02
CA ILE A 97 -4.60 -10.40 8.12
C ILE A 97 -5.48 -11.41 8.86
N ASP A 98 -4.92 -12.19 9.77
CA ASP A 98 -5.72 -13.16 10.53
C ASP A 98 -6.81 -12.47 11.35
N ARG A 99 -6.47 -11.35 11.98
CA ARG A 99 -7.45 -10.56 12.73
C ARG A 99 -8.50 -9.92 11.81
N LEU A 100 -8.09 -9.42 10.67
CA LEU A 100 -9.00 -8.85 9.68
C LEU A 100 -10.02 -9.87 9.21
N LEU A 101 -9.56 -11.06 8.85
CA LEU A 101 -10.43 -12.14 8.39
C LEU A 101 -11.41 -12.60 9.48
N TRP A 102 -10.95 -12.60 10.73
CA TRP A 102 -11.76 -13.04 11.88
C TRP A 102 -12.76 -11.97 12.34
N ALA A 103 -12.31 -10.73 12.48
CA ALA A 103 -13.14 -9.63 12.97
C ALA A 103 -14.09 -9.06 11.90
N GLY A 104 -13.77 -9.26 10.64
CA GLY A 104 -14.62 -8.84 9.52
C GLY A 104 -14.58 -7.34 9.22
N ASP A 105 -13.64 -6.57 9.79
CA ASP A 105 -13.53 -5.15 9.50
C ASP A 105 -12.09 -4.62 9.59
N PHE A 106 -11.91 -3.34 9.23
CA PHE A 106 -10.61 -2.67 9.17
C PHE A 106 -10.14 -2.10 10.52
N ASN A 107 -10.84 -2.35 11.63
CA ASN A 107 -10.48 -1.78 12.93
C ASN A 107 -9.31 -2.48 13.62
N VAL A 108 -8.67 -3.43 12.95
CA VAL A 108 -7.59 -4.27 13.50
C VAL A 108 -6.19 -3.84 13.04
N PHE A 109 -6.01 -2.60 12.64
CA PHE A 109 -4.74 -2.13 12.13
C PHE A 109 -4.03 -1.15 13.07
N LYS A 110 -2.70 -1.08 12.92
CA LYS A 110 -1.85 -0.10 13.61
C LYS A 110 -1.34 0.91 12.60
N GLY A 111 -1.39 2.20 12.95
CA GLY A 111 -0.75 3.23 12.16
C GLY A 111 0.77 3.12 12.27
N PHE A 112 1.48 3.34 11.20
CA PHE A 112 2.93 3.48 11.20
C PHE A 112 3.35 4.55 10.20
N CYS A 113 4.52 5.13 10.44
CA CYS A 113 5.13 6.10 9.54
C CYS A 113 6.50 5.61 9.14
N ILE A 114 6.90 5.90 7.91
CA ILE A 114 8.28 5.71 7.49
C ILE A 114 9.07 6.94 7.93
N ASP A 115 10.24 6.72 8.50
CA ASP A 115 11.15 7.77 8.90
C ASP A 115 11.41 8.74 7.72
N PRO A 116 11.35 10.07 7.94
CA PRO A 116 11.60 11.04 6.87
C PRO A 116 12.95 10.87 6.17
N ASP A 117 14.00 10.47 6.90
CA ASP A 117 15.30 10.19 6.29
C ASP A 117 15.24 9.01 5.34
N CYS A 118 14.48 7.96 5.70
CA CYS A 118 14.26 6.81 4.81
C CYS A 118 13.51 7.22 3.54
N ILE A 119 12.54 8.11 3.64
CA ILE A 119 11.82 8.61 2.47
C ILE A 119 12.77 9.35 1.53
N ASP A 120 13.63 10.22 2.04
CA ASP A 120 14.60 10.94 1.22
C ASP A 120 15.56 9.98 0.52
N ASP A 121 16.02 8.94 1.20
CA ASP A 121 16.87 7.91 0.61
C ASP A 121 16.14 7.14 -0.49
N ILE A 122 14.88 6.82 -0.28
CA ILE A 122 14.05 6.14 -1.29
C ILE A 122 13.88 7.01 -2.52
N ILE A 123 13.60 8.30 -2.35
CA ILE A 123 13.45 9.25 -3.45
C ILE A 123 14.74 9.34 -4.26
N LYS A 124 15.88 9.49 -3.60
CA LYS A 124 17.18 9.51 -4.27
C LYS A 124 17.46 8.22 -5.04
N SER A 125 17.18 7.07 -4.43
CA SER A 125 17.36 5.76 -5.05
C SER A 125 16.47 5.61 -6.29
N ALA A 126 15.22 6.05 -6.22
CA ALA A 126 14.27 5.96 -7.33
C ALA A 126 14.71 6.81 -8.54
N LYS A 127 15.47 7.90 -8.30
CA LYS A 127 15.95 8.81 -9.35
C LYS A 127 17.28 8.41 -9.92
N ARG A 128 17.99 7.44 -9.35
CA ARG A 128 19.28 6.99 -9.88
C ARG A 128 19.10 6.29 -11.22
N PRO A 129 20.08 6.41 -12.16
CA PRO A 129 20.09 5.61 -13.36
C PRO A 129 20.05 4.11 -13.03
N LEU A 130 19.47 3.31 -13.92
CA LEU A 130 19.38 1.87 -13.74
C LEU A 130 20.73 1.21 -13.46
N SER A 131 21.77 1.66 -14.13
CA SER A 131 23.13 1.16 -13.92
C SER A 131 23.62 1.37 -12.47
N CYS A 132 23.26 2.49 -11.85
CA CYS A 132 23.61 2.76 -10.45
C CYS A 132 22.73 1.98 -9.49
N ARG A 133 21.45 1.79 -9.82
CA ARG A 133 20.52 1.04 -8.99
C ARG A 133 20.85 -0.45 -8.92
N SER A 134 21.36 -1.01 -10.00
CA SER A 134 21.75 -2.43 -10.03
C SER A 134 22.93 -2.76 -9.14
N LEU A 135 23.72 -1.76 -8.72
CA LEU A 135 24.86 -1.94 -7.82
C LEU A 135 24.46 -1.91 -6.34
N LEU A 136 23.23 -1.58 -6.07
CA LEU A 136 22.68 -1.54 -4.72
C LEU A 136 21.98 -2.85 -4.37
#